data_73511ab5458c389bcdf3103cade4aaf6
#
_entry.id   73511ab5458c389bcdf3103cade4aaf6
#
_cell.length_a   1.000
_cell.length_b   1.000
_cell.length_c   1.000
_cell.angle_alpha   90.00
_cell.angle_beta   90.00
_cell.angle_gamma   90.00
#
_symmetry.space_group_name_H-M   'P 1'
#
loop_
_entity.id
_entity.type
_entity.pdbx_description
1 polymer ?
#
loop_
_entity_poly.entity_id
_entity_poly.type
_entity_poly.pdbx_seq_one_letter_code
_entity_poly.pdbx_strand_id
1 'polypeptide(L)'
;MSKDEKKSRSKKRGTVSMPLVNPNAAGIDIGDSLHAVAVPPDRGEVCVREFGAFTEDLEKIATWLKQCKVDTVAMESTGIYWRNLFAVLVQHGFEVYLVNAKHTRNITGKKDDESDAQWIQKLHSCGLLKSCFLPDDKIETLRTLVRHRRSLTQDSSRYVLRMQKSMELMNIKIHTVISDMTGKTGTAIVKAIIGGEREPQNFLPLVDSRIKATKEEILKSLKGNWRSEHLFLLKQCYNLYQHMQTQIELCEQQIEKVLQSMTPDEDIASQSTRRKRSKNQPRFNTTDYLRRIHTIDVTQIFGVSEIGALEILSETGTDLSKWGSEKRFVSWLNLCPNNKISGGKLISSQLLKKKPNAASQAFRMAANSQKTSKNWLGDYFRRMRSKGGQKYAIVATARKLAIIYYKMVRYKQSFTPFDIDQYREKYRLAKIKYLEKALKQLQVAA
;
A
#
# COMPACT_ATOMS: atom_id res chain seq x y z
N MET A 1 -19.69 -23.89 72.39
CA MET A 1 -18.68 -22.81 72.31
C MET A 1 -18.25 -22.75 70.85
N SER A 2 -18.75 -21.88 70.24
CA SER A 2 -18.65 -20.55 69.72
C SER A 2 -18.10 -20.60 68.27
N LYS A 3 -19.03 -20.53 67.29
CA LYS A 3 -18.77 -20.00 65.95
C LYS A 3 -18.58 -18.53 66.19
N ASP A 4 -17.52 -17.96 65.68
CA ASP A 4 -17.33 -16.60 65.27
C ASP A 4 -15.84 -16.25 65.37
N GLU A 5 -15.20 -16.15 64.24
CA GLU A 5 -14.08 -15.24 63.92
C GLU A 5 -13.36 -15.67 62.64
N LYS A 6 -14.11 -15.67 61.52
CA LYS A 6 -13.48 -15.51 60.20
C LYS A 6 -13.72 -14.07 59.68
N LYS A 7 -13.01 -13.09 60.27
CA LYS A 7 -12.89 -11.76 59.68
C LYS A 7 -12.13 -11.85 58.34
N SER A 8 -12.85 -11.58 57.28
CA SER A 8 -12.35 -11.44 55.94
C SER A 8 -11.28 -10.34 55.88
N ARG A 9 -10.02 -10.71 55.72
CA ARG A 9 -8.98 -9.80 55.22
C ARG A 9 -9.24 -9.55 53.74
N SER A 10 -10.04 -8.52 53.42
CA SER A 10 -10.05 -7.92 52.10
C SER A 10 -8.65 -7.36 51.85
N LYS A 11 -7.86 -8.08 51.05
CA LYS A 11 -6.63 -7.54 50.48
C LYS A 11 -7.03 -6.30 49.62
N LYS A 12 -6.81 -5.09 50.14
CA LYS A 12 -6.78 -3.90 49.33
C LYS A 12 -5.78 -4.16 48.19
N ARG A 13 -6.28 -4.44 47.00
CA ARG A 13 -5.48 -4.45 45.78
C ARG A 13 -4.94 -3.02 45.66
N GLY A 14 -3.66 -2.83 45.92
CA GLY A 14 -2.98 -1.59 45.66
C GLY A 14 -3.20 -1.23 44.17
N THR A 15 -3.80 -0.10 43.93
CA THR A 15 -3.89 0.49 42.59
C THR A 15 -2.47 0.74 42.13
N VAL A 16 -1.97 -0.07 41.21
CA VAL A 16 -0.69 0.21 40.53
C VAL A 16 -0.94 1.47 39.72
N SER A 17 -0.52 2.60 40.23
CA SER A 17 -0.52 3.85 39.43
C SER A 17 0.55 3.73 38.36
N MET A 18 0.15 3.78 37.09
CA MET A 18 1.10 3.85 35.97
C MET A 18 1.81 5.21 36.01
N PRO A 19 3.13 5.25 35.77
CA PRO A 19 3.85 6.52 35.73
C PRO A 19 3.33 7.40 34.59
N LEU A 20 3.15 8.69 34.86
CA LEU A 20 2.80 9.69 33.85
C LEU A 20 4.06 10.06 33.06
N VAL A 21 4.07 9.76 31.78
CA VAL A 21 5.13 10.10 30.83
C VAL A 21 4.83 11.46 30.16
N ASN A 22 3.55 11.68 29.81
CA ASN A 22 3.06 12.91 29.20
C ASN A 22 1.98 13.54 30.09
N PRO A 23 2.34 14.35 31.07
CA PRO A 23 1.37 14.91 32.03
C PRO A 23 0.38 15.90 31.40
N ASN A 24 0.75 16.54 30.28
CA ASN A 24 -0.06 17.51 29.57
C ASN A 24 -0.67 16.92 28.28
N ALA A 25 -1.09 15.67 28.32
CA ALA A 25 -1.58 14.94 27.15
C ALA A 25 -3.11 15.06 27.01
N ALA A 26 -3.59 15.32 25.78
CA ALA A 26 -4.99 15.20 25.42
C ALA A 26 -5.25 13.93 24.58
N GLY A 27 -6.51 13.48 24.60
CA GLY A 27 -7.00 12.39 23.75
C GLY A 27 -8.19 12.87 22.93
N ILE A 28 -8.24 12.49 21.66
CA ILE A 28 -9.34 12.87 20.77
C ILE A 28 -9.91 11.61 20.11
N ASP A 29 -11.20 11.39 20.30
CA ASP A 29 -11.97 10.49 19.45
C ASP A 29 -12.60 11.27 18.29
N ILE A 30 -12.43 10.75 17.06
CA ILE A 30 -12.76 11.46 15.84
C ILE A 30 -13.96 10.82 15.15
N GLY A 31 -15.07 11.57 15.12
CA GLY A 31 -16.23 11.30 14.29
C GLY A 31 -16.22 12.04 12.96
N ASP A 32 -17.25 11.87 12.17
CA ASP A 32 -17.46 12.58 10.89
C ASP A 32 -18.01 13.99 11.06
N SER A 33 -18.80 14.21 12.09
CA SER A 33 -19.51 15.47 12.39
C SER A 33 -19.17 16.05 13.77
N LEU A 34 -18.73 15.20 14.71
CA LEU A 34 -18.38 15.57 16.07
C LEU A 34 -17.04 14.98 16.47
N HIS A 35 -16.28 15.70 17.28
CA HIS A 35 -15.01 15.29 17.87
C HIS A 35 -15.10 15.38 19.38
N ALA A 36 -14.94 14.27 20.09
CA ALA A 36 -14.82 14.26 21.55
C ALA A 36 -13.36 14.48 21.96
N VAL A 37 -13.10 15.48 22.77
CA VAL A 37 -11.75 15.89 23.19
C VAL A 37 -11.64 15.80 24.69
N ALA A 38 -10.69 15.01 25.20
CA ALA A 38 -10.44 14.81 26.62
C ALA A 38 -9.09 15.39 27.04
N VAL A 39 -9.09 16.07 28.17
CA VAL A 39 -7.89 16.63 28.83
C VAL A 39 -7.72 16.00 30.24
N PRO A 40 -6.53 16.12 30.88
CA PRO A 40 -6.36 15.66 32.27
C PRO A 40 -7.33 16.38 33.23
N PRO A 41 -7.81 15.68 34.28
CA PRO A 41 -8.82 16.21 35.20
C PRO A 41 -8.41 17.49 35.95
N ASP A 42 -7.12 17.78 36.07
CA ASP A 42 -6.55 18.96 36.73
C ASP A 42 -6.36 20.15 35.78
N ARG A 43 -6.79 20.05 34.51
CA ARG A 43 -6.51 21.07 33.49
C ARG A 43 -7.73 21.88 33.05
N GLY A 44 -8.91 21.61 33.56
CA GLY A 44 -10.11 22.36 33.26
C GLY A 44 -11.31 21.95 34.12
N GLU A 45 -12.33 22.82 34.21
CA GLU A 45 -13.58 22.51 34.92
C GLU A 45 -14.32 21.30 34.29
N VAL A 46 -14.18 21.14 32.98
CA VAL A 46 -14.77 20.06 32.22
C VAL A 46 -13.65 19.25 31.55
N CYS A 47 -13.54 17.97 31.87
CA CYS A 47 -12.46 17.11 31.38
C CYS A 47 -12.68 16.64 29.95
N VAL A 48 -13.92 16.64 29.45
CA VAL A 48 -14.28 16.23 28.09
C VAL A 48 -15.22 17.26 27.50
N ARG A 49 -14.96 17.66 26.25
CA ARG A 49 -15.85 18.51 25.46
C ARG A 49 -16.04 17.93 24.06
N GLU A 50 -17.26 18.09 23.55
CA GLU A 50 -17.57 17.83 22.16
C GLU A 50 -17.49 19.10 21.33
N PHE A 51 -16.95 18.95 20.11
CA PHE A 51 -16.81 20.03 19.13
C PHE A 51 -17.32 19.55 17.78
N GLY A 52 -17.83 20.47 16.95
CA GLY A 52 -18.17 20.18 15.56
C GLY A 52 -16.93 19.91 14.70
N ALA A 53 -17.16 19.57 13.44
CA ALA A 53 -16.12 19.25 12.47
C ALA A 53 -15.88 20.38 11.43
N PHE A 54 -16.52 21.54 11.58
CA PHE A 54 -16.27 22.70 10.73
C PHE A 54 -14.92 23.35 11.08
N THR A 55 -14.32 24.06 10.13
CA THR A 55 -13.00 24.69 10.31
C THR A 55 -12.92 25.54 11.58
N GLU A 56 -13.96 26.35 11.85
CA GLU A 56 -14.04 27.16 13.07
C GLU A 56 -14.05 26.33 14.36
N ASP A 57 -14.64 25.14 14.32
CA ASP A 57 -14.69 24.25 15.48
C ASP A 57 -13.34 23.58 15.72
N LEU A 58 -12.61 23.25 14.65
CA LEU A 58 -11.24 22.74 14.76
C LEU A 58 -10.31 23.79 15.39
N GLU A 59 -10.47 25.06 15.06
CA GLU A 59 -9.75 26.19 15.69
C GLU A 59 -10.14 26.35 17.16
N LYS A 60 -11.42 26.18 17.51
CA LYS A 60 -11.88 26.19 18.92
C LYS A 60 -11.25 25.04 19.71
N ILE A 61 -11.09 23.84 19.11
CA ILE A 61 -10.37 22.74 19.75
C ILE A 61 -8.94 23.16 20.08
N ALA A 62 -8.20 23.70 19.11
CA ALA A 62 -6.81 24.12 19.32
C ALA A 62 -6.71 25.20 20.41
N THR A 63 -7.61 26.19 20.40
CA THR A 63 -7.68 27.24 21.39
C THR A 63 -7.96 26.69 22.80
N TRP A 64 -8.96 25.83 22.95
CA TRP A 64 -9.30 25.19 24.22
C TRP A 64 -8.17 24.34 24.77
N LEU A 65 -7.50 23.54 23.93
CA LEU A 65 -6.33 22.76 24.34
C LEU A 65 -5.18 23.63 24.85
N LYS A 66 -4.95 24.82 24.26
CA LYS A 66 -3.96 25.80 24.75
C LYS A 66 -4.36 26.34 26.12
N GLN A 67 -5.64 26.70 26.31
CA GLN A 67 -6.15 27.15 27.63
C GLN A 67 -5.94 26.08 28.71
N CYS A 68 -6.12 24.80 28.36
CA CYS A 68 -5.88 23.65 29.23
C CYS A 68 -4.38 23.31 29.39
N LYS A 69 -3.46 24.09 28.83
CA LYS A 69 -2.00 23.89 28.89
C LYS A 69 -1.58 22.48 28.41
N VAL A 70 -2.21 21.99 27.33
CA VAL A 70 -1.87 20.76 26.66
C VAL A 70 -0.66 20.98 25.75
N ASP A 71 0.28 20.04 25.73
CA ASP A 71 1.47 20.05 24.86
C ASP A 71 1.37 19.03 23.74
N THR A 72 0.79 17.88 24.05
CA THR A 72 0.75 16.74 23.14
C THR A 72 -0.64 16.13 23.07
N VAL A 73 -1.03 15.70 21.87
CA VAL A 73 -2.38 15.22 21.56
C VAL A 73 -2.30 13.85 20.88
N ALA A 74 -3.04 12.86 21.37
CA ALA A 74 -3.27 11.60 20.64
C ALA A 74 -4.66 11.59 20.03
N MET A 75 -4.76 11.21 18.75
CA MET A 75 -6.04 11.05 18.06
C MET A 75 -6.11 9.76 17.28
N GLU A 76 -7.32 9.16 17.19
CA GLU A 76 -7.51 7.94 16.44
C GLU A 76 -7.54 8.19 14.92
N SER A 77 -6.92 7.29 14.14
CA SER A 77 -6.85 7.37 12.67
C SER A 77 -8.13 6.84 12.00
N THR A 78 -9.30 7.36 12.39
CA THR A 78 -10.60 6.95 11.84
C THR A 78 -10.84 7.58 10.48
N GLY A 79 -10.98 6.76 9.44
CA GLY A 79 -11.27 7.22 8.08
C GLY A 79 -10.30 8.27 7.55
N ILE A 80 -10.85 9.40 7.09
CA ILE A 80 -10.11 10.57 6.59
C ILE A 80 -10.28 11.80 7.50
N TYR A 81 -11.17 11.71 8.48
CA TYR A 81 -11.67 12.85 9.27
C TYR A 81 -10.58 13.49 10.15
N TRP A 82 -9.57 12.72 10.55
CA TRP A 82 -8.45 13.20 11.36
C TRP A 82 -7.55 14.23 10.65
N ARG A 83 -7.54 14.28 9.30
CA ARG A 83 -6.53 15.05 8.54
C ARG A 83 -6.58 16.53 8.79
N ASN A 84 -7.76 17.12 8.74
CA ASN A 84 -7.92 18.58 8.92
C ASN A 84 -7.58 19.00 10.35
N LEU A 85 -8.09 18.27 11.34
CA LEU A 85 -7.78 18.54 12.74
C LEU A 85 -6.29 18.34 13.04
N PHE A 86 -5.67 17.30 12.47
CA PHE A 86 -4.22 17.08 12.58
C PHE A 86 -3.43 18.29 12.08
N ALA A 87 -3.78 18.81 10.90
CA ALA A 87 -3.10 19.97 10.30
C ALA A 87 -3.26 21.23 11.19
N VAL A 88 -4.46 21.52 11.67
CA VAL A 88 -4.73 22.64 12.57
C VAL A 88 -3.91 22.53 13.86
N LEU A 89 -3.91 21.36 14.50
CA LEU A 89 -3.16 21.16 15.75
C LEU A 89 -1.64 21.32 15.55
N VAL A 90 -1.10 20.79 14.45
CA VAL A 90 0.33 20.98 14.11
C VAL A 90 0.66 22.45 13.86
N GLN A 91 -0.20 23.21 13.16
CA GLN A 91 -0.03 24.65 12.95
C GLN A 91 -0.01 25.44 14.27
N HIS A 92 -0.82 24.99 15.24
CA HIS A 92 -0.83 25.56 16.60
C HIS A 92 0.34 25.09 17.48
N GLY A 93 1.26 24.26 16.96
CA GLY A 93 2.48 23.83 17.64
C GLY A 93 2.28 22.69 18.64
N PHE A 94 1.20 21.92 18.52
CA PHE A 94 1.05 20.70 19.32
C PHE A 94 1.88 19.55 18.75
N GLU A 95 2.41 18.69 19.61
CA GLU A 95 2.94 17.39 19.22
C GLU A 95 1.79 16.41 19.06
N VAL A 96 1.50 15.97 17.82
CA VAL A 96 0.31 15.18 17.51
C VAL A 96 0.66 13.73 17.20
N TYR A 97 0.08 12.82 17.97
CA TYR A 97 0.19 11.37 17.79
C TYR A 97 -1.05 10.83 17.09
N LEU A 98 -0.93 10.49 15.81
CA LEU A 98 -1.96 9.75 15.12
C LEU A 98 -1.85 8.27 15.48
N VAL A 99 -2.85 7.70 16.14
CA VAL A 99 -2.80 6.33 16.65
C VAL A 99 -3.75 5.40 15.91
N ASN A 100 -3.40 4.12 15.85
CA ASN A 100 -4.24 3.12 15.19
C ASN A 100 -5.31 2.62 16.17
N ALA A 101 -6.57 2.64 15.76
CA ALA A 101 -7.74 2.12 16.49
C ALA A 101 -7.55 0.73 17.12
N LYS A 102 -6.65 -0.08 16.58
CA LYS A 102 -6.36 -1.41 17.12
C LYS A 102 -5.58 -1.36 18.44
N HIS A 103 -4.85 -0.28 18.70
CA HIS A 103 -4.08 -0.11 19.94
C HIS A 103 -4.91 0.49 21.07
N THR A 104 -6.04 1.10 20.73
CA THR A 104 -6.99 1.70 21.67
C THR A 104 -8.12 0.73 22.06
N ARG A 105 -8.47 -0.25 21.22
CA ARG A 105 -9.58 -1.21 21.42
C ARG A 105 -9.23 -2.36 22.35
N ASN A 106 -9.19 -2.19 23.64
CA ASN A 106 -8.97 -3.35 24.53
C ASN A 106 -9.83 -3.39 25.79
N ILE A 107 -10.95 -2.65 25.83
CA ILE A 107 -11.85 -2.70 26.98
C ILE A 107 -13.24 -3.16 26.55
N THR A 108 -13.72 -4.25 27.15
CA THR A 108 -15.11 -4.68 27.12
C THR A 108 -15.89 -3.86 28.14
N GLY A 109 -16.80 -2.98 27.70
CA GLY A 109 -17.64 -2.13 28.54
C GLY A 109 -18.55 -1.23 27.71
N LYS A 110 -19.24 -0.32 28.36
CA LYS A 110 -20.08 0.70 27.74
C LYS A 110 -19.19 1.59 26.87
N LYS A 111 -19.52 1.69 25.58
CA LYS A 111 -18.83 2.54 24.62
C LYS A 111 -19.65 3.79 24.40
N ASP A 112 -19.04 4.93 24.70
CA ASP A 112 -19.46 6.24 24.26
C ASP A 112 -18.22 7.03 23.85
N ASP A 113 -18.40 8.06 23.06
CA ASP A 113 -17.30 8.85 22.46
C ASP A 113 -16.51 9.59 23.55
N GLU A 114 -17.15 9.99 24.64
CA GLU A 114 -16.49 10.63 25.80
C GLU A 114 -15.52 9.65 26.49
N SER A 115 -15.97 8.42 26.73
CA SER A 115 -15.13 7.40 27.35
C SER A 115 -13.97 6.95 26.48
N ASP A 116 -14.17 6.92 25.14
CA ASP A 116 -13.14 6.59 24.17
C ASP A 116 -12.07 7.70 24.10
N ALA A 117 -12.46 9.00 24.11
CA ALA A 117 -11.53 10.12 24.18
C ALA A 117 -10.72 10.14 25.49
N GLN A 118 -11.37 9.93 26.64
CA GLN A 118 -10.70 9.82 27.96
C GLN A 118 -9.71 8.64 28.00
N TRP A 119 -10.09 7.53 27.39
CA TRP A 119 -9.23 6.36 27.31
C TRP A 119 -7.98 6.63 26.47
N ILE A 120 -8.13 7.25 25.30
CA ILE A 120 -6.99 7.68 24.46
C ILE A 120 -6.09 8.64 25.24
N GLN A 121 -6.67 9.63 25.93
CA GLN A 121 -5.95 10.58 26.78
C GLN A 121 -5.12 9.85 27.85
N LYS A 122 -5.73 8.91 28.59
CA LYS A 122 -5.07 8.14 29.64
C LYS A 122 -3.93 7.28 29.13
N LEU A 123 -4.14 6.57 28.01
CA LEU A 123 -3.09 5.79 27.36
C LEU A 123 -1.94 6.67 26.90
N HIS A 124 -2.24 7.85 26.38
CA HIS A 124 -1.24 8.80 25.91
C HIS A 124 -0.45 9.40 27.08
N SER A 125 -1.12 9.77 28.16
CA SER A 125 -0.46 10.22 29.38
C SER A 125 0.52 9.20 29.96
N CYS A 126 0.19 7.91 29.87
CA CYS A 126 1.09 6.82 30.32
C CYS A 126 2.17 6.44 29.28
N GLY A 127 2.26 7.13 28.14
CA GLY A 127 3.25 6.83 27.10
C GLY A 127 3.05 5.46 26.39
N LEU A 128 1.84 4.89 26.44
CA LEU A 128 1.54 3.57 25.88
C LEU A 128 1.19 3.60 24.40
N LEU A 129 0.94 4.78 23.82
CA LEU A 129 0.57 4.95 22.44
C LEU A 129 1.80 5.18 21.55
N LYS A 130 1.76 4.61 20.35
CA LYS A 130 2.78 4.82 19.32
C LYS A 130 2.15 5.53 18.13
N SER A 131 2.78 6.63 17.70
CA SER A 131 2.35 7.35 16.51
C SER A 131 2.46 6.49 15.26
N CYS A 132 1.48 6.63 14.37
CA CYS A 132 1.52 6.09 13.01
C CYS A 132 2.55 6.84 12.17
N PHE A 133 3.14 6.16 11.20
CA PHE A 133 4.01 6.81 10.23
C PHE A 133 3.20 7.78 9.34
N LEU A 134 3.56 9.04 9.37
CA LEU A 134 3.12 10.08 8.45
C LEU A 134 4.34 10.57 7.65
N PRO A 135 4.22 10.68 6.33
CA PRO A 135 5.26 11.29 5.52
C PRO A 135 5.23 12.82 5.66
N ASP A 136 6.22 13.48 5.11
CA ASP A 136 6.21 14.92 4.92
C ASP A 136 5.19 15.37 3.86
N ASP A 137 4.90 16.68 3.80
CA ASP A 137 3.84 17.23 2.95
C ASP A 137 4.04 16.96 1.45
N LYS A 138 5.29 17.00 0.96
CA LYS A 138 5.59 16.70 -0.45
C LYS A 138 5.29 15.24 -0.77
N ILE A 139 5.66 14.33 0.13
CA ILE A 139 5.36 12.89 -0.03
C ILE A 139 3.87 12.63 0.14
N GLU A 140 3.16 13.33 1.03
CA GLU A 140 1.71 13.18 1.17
C GLU A 140 0.97 13.66 -0.08
N THR A 141 1.41 14.77 -0.68
CA THR A 141 0.90 15.23 -1.98
C THR A 141 1.17 14.19 -3.07
N LEU A 142 2.39 13.69 -3.19
CA LEU A 142 2.75 12.65 -4.13
C LEU A 142 1.91 11.39 -3.92
N ARG A 143 1.74 10.95 -2.68
CA ARG A 143 0.91 9.80 -2.29
C ARG A 143 -0.53 9.96 -2.76
N THR A 144 -1.11 11.12 -2.54
CA THR A 144 -2.50 11.41 -2.94
C THR A 144 -2.65 11.28 -4.46
N LEU A 145 -1.75 11.89 -5.24
CA LEU A 145 -1.79 11.86 -6.69
C LEU A 145 -1.51 10.46 -7.27
N VAL A 146 -0.52 9.74 -6.72
CA VAL A 146 -0.19 8.37 -7.18
C VAL A 146 -1.34 7.40 -6.89
N ARG A 147 -1.99 7.51 -5.74
CA ARG A 147 -3.19 6.73 -5.41
C ARG A 147 -4.36 7.07 -6.33
N HIS A 148 -4.57 8.35 -6.62
CA HIS A 148 -5.60 8.80 -7.56
C HIS A 148 -5.34 8.26 -8.97
N ARG A 149 -4.12 8.38 -9.49
CA ARG A 149 -3.72 7.78 -10.77
C ARG A 149 -4.02 6.29 -10.83
N ARG A 150 -3.73 5.56 -9.74
CA ARG A 150 -4.03 4.13 -9.64
C ARG A 150 -5.53 3.86 -9.73
N SER A 151 -6.37 4.65 -9.08
CA SER A 151 -7.83 4.56 -9.16
C SER A 151 -8.31 4.78 -10.59
N LEU A 152 -7.87 5.86 -11.25
CA LEU A 152 -8.21 6.16 -12.65
C LEU A 152 -7.80 5.02 -13.59
N THR A 153 -6.62 4.41 -13.38
CA THR A 153 -6.16 3.27 -14.18
C THR A 153 -7.06 2.03 -13.98
N GLN A 154 -7.53 1.79 -12.75
CA GLN A 154 -8.46 0.70 -12.45
C GLN A 154 -9.81 0.94 -13.12
N ASP A 155 -10.34 2.16 -13.06
CA ASP A 155 -11.61 2.52 -13.69
C ASP A 155 -11.51 2.43 -15.21
N SER A 156 -10.43 2.90 -15.81
CA SER A 156 -10.12 2.72 -17.23
C SER A 156 -10.17 1.24 -17.64
N SER A 157 -9.55 0.37 -16.83
CA SER A 157 -9.57 -1.10 -17.08
C SER A 157 -10.99 -1.69 -17.01
N ARG A 158 -11.86 -1.17 -16.14
CA ARG A 158 -13.27 -1.59 -16.07
C ARG A 158 -14.02 -1.25 -17.37
N TYR A 159 -13.76 -0.07 -17.96
CA TYR A 159 -14.36 0.30 -19.23
C TYR A 159 -13.88 -0.59 -20.38
N VAL A 160 -12.62 -1.01 -20.38
CA VAL A 160 -12.11 -1.99 -21.36
C VAL A 160 -12.86 -3.33 -21.26
N LEU A 161 -13.07 -3.84 -20.05
CA LEU A 161 -13.84 -5.07 -19.83
C LEU A 161 -15.32 -4.92 -20.27
N ARG A 162 -15.92 -3.74 -20.06
CA ARG A 162 -17.29 -3.46 -20.51
C ARG A 162 -17.38 -3.38 -22.04
N MET A 163 -16.39 -2.78 -22.71
CA MET A 163 -16.30 -2.80 -24.18
C MET A 163 -16.21 -4.22 -24.72
N GLN A 164 -15.34 -5.07 -24.12
CA GLN A 164 -15.25 -6.48 -24.48
C GLN A 164 -16.58 -7.21 -24.29
N LYS A 165 -17.26 -6.97 -23.16
CA LYS A 165 -18.60 -7.55 -22.90
C LYS A 165 -19.62 -7.13 -23.93
N SER A 166 -19.67 -5.85 -24.32
CA SER A 166 -20.59 -5.36 -25.35
C SER A 166 -20.38 -6.05 -26.69
N MET A 167 -19.10 -6.24 -27.11
CA MET A 167 -18.76 -6.96 -28.32
C MET A 167 -19.10 -8.45 -28.22
N GLU A 168 -18.83 -9.06 -27.07
CA GLU A 168 -19.18 -10.47 -26.83
C GLU A 168 -20.69 -10.73 -26.94
N LEU A 169 -21.52 -9.80 -26.43
CA LEU A 169 -22.99 -9.88 -26.55
C LEU A 169 -23.48 -9.72 -28.00
N MET A 170 -22.68 -9.11 -28.87
CA MET A 170 -22.93 -9.05 -30.31
C MET A 170 -22.28 -10.22 -31.07
N ASN A 171 -21.73 -11.20 -30.39
CA ASN A 171 -20.93 -12.31 -30.91
C ASN A 171 -19.68 -11.88 -31.71
N ILE A 172 -19.14 -10.70 -31.42
CA ILE A 172 -17.90 -10.21 -32.00
C ILE A 172 -16.73 -10.69 -31.12
N LYS A 173 -15.93 -11.63 -31.65
CA LYS A 173 -14.90 -12.36 -30.90
C LYS A 173 -13.49 -11.81 -31.13
N ILE A 174 -13.34 -10.55 -31.50
CA ILE A 174 -12.05 -9.96 -31.87
C ILE A 174 -10.97 -10.12 -30.77
N HIS A 175 -11.36 -10.14 -29.50
CA HIS A 175 -10.47 -10.35 -28.35
C HIS A 175 -9.80 -11.73 -28.32
N THR A 176 -10.27 -12.69 -29.11
CA THR A 176 -9.64 -14.02 -29.25
C THR A 176 -8.48 -14.03 -30.25
N VAL A 177 -8.47 -13.08 -31.17
CA VAL A 177 -7.48 -12.98 -32.24
C VAL A 177 -6.49 -11.81 -32.04
N ILE A 178 -6.83 -10.82 -31.24
CA ILE A 178 -5.92 -9.74 -30.82
C ILE A 178 -5.68 -9.77 -29.31
N SER A 179 -4.45 -9.56 -28.90
CA SER A 179 -4.05 -9.60 -27.48
C SER A 179 -4.43 -8.35 -26.67
N ASP A 180 -4.65 -7.22 -27.34
CA ASP A 180 -4.93 -5.92 -26.68
C ASP A 180 -6.00 -5.12 -27.44
N MET A 181 -7.18 -5.04 -26.82
CA MET A 181 -8.32 -4.27 -27.33
C MET A 181 -8.09 -2.76 -27.35
N THR A 182 -7.16 -2.27 -26.56
CA THR A 182 -6.82 -0.82 -26.50
C THR A 182 -5.52 -0.49 -27.21
N GLY A 183 -4.92 -1.47 -27.90
CA GLY A 183 -3.80 -1.28 -28.83
C GLY A 183 -4.25 -0.64 -30.15
N LYS A 184 -3.29 -0.39 -31.05
CA LYS A 184 -3.53 0.28 -32.33
C LYS A 184 -4.69 -0.36 -33.11
N THR A 185 -4.63 -1.67 -33.36
CA THR A 185 -5.66 -2.42 -34.09
C THR A 185 -7.00 -2.44 -33.35
N GLY A 186 -7.00 -2.80 -32.06
CA GLY A 186 -8.26 -2.89 -31.29
C GLY A 186 -9.00 -1.56 -31.21
N THR A 187 -8.28 -0.48 -30.97
CA THR A 187 -8.84 0.89 -30.99
C THR A 187 -9.37 1.29 -32.36
N ALA A 188 -8.66 0.98 -33.44
CA ALA A 188 -9.10 1.29 -34.81
C ALA A 188 -10.39 0.52 -35.15
N ILE A 189 -10.46 -0.78 -34.84
CA ILE A 189 -11.65 -1.61 -35.06
C ILE A 189 -12.84 -1.09 -34.24
N VAL A 190 -12.66 -0.81 -32.94
CA VAL A 190 -13.73 -0.26 -32.08
C VAL A 190 -14.27 1.07 -32.63
N LYS A 191 -13.38 1.96 -33.10
CA LYS A 191 -13.78 3.22 -33.73
C LYS A 191 -14.58 2.99 -35.01
N ALA A 192 -14.15 2.09 -35.88
CA ALA A 192 -14.85 1.75 -37.11
C ALA A 192 -16.26 1.17 -36.83
N ILE A 193 -16.37 0.26 -35.85
CA ILE A 193 -17.66 -0.29 -35.38
C ILE A 193 -18.60 0.84 -34.90
N ILE A 194 -18.09 1.76 -34.08
CA ILE A 194 -18.85 2.91 -33.56
C ILE A 194 -19.23 3.86 -34.71
N GLY A 195 -18.38 3.98 -35.73
CA GLY A 195 -18.61 4.76 -36.94
C GLY A 195 -19.62 4.17 -37.93
N GLY A 196 -20.12 2.96 -37.66
CA GLY A 196 -21.14 2.32 -38.49
C GLY A 196 -20.62 1.21 -39.42
N GLU A 197 -19.32 0.89 -39.38
CA GLU A 197 -18.80 -0.21 -40.20
C GLU A 197 -19.31 -1.58 -39.69
N ARG A 198 -19.75 -2.44 -40.63
CA ARG A 198 -20.32 -3.77 -40.32
C ARG A 198 -19.72 -4.88 -41.18
N GLU A 199 -19.11 -4.51 -42.29
CA GLU A 199 -18.56 -5.49 -43.24
C GLU A 199 -17.18 -5.98 -42.76
N PRO A 200 -17.02 -7.29 -42.46
CA PRO A 200 -15.75 -7.81 -41.88
C PRO A 200 -14.52 -7.50 -42.73
N GLN A 201 -14.63 -7.44 -44.06
CA GLN A 201 -13.52 -7.17 -44.96
C GLN A 201 -12.94 -5.78 -44.80
N ASN A 202 -13.77 -4.79 -44.46
CA ASN A 202 -13.35 -3.39 -44.28
C ASN A 202 -12.51 -3.16 -43.01
N PHE A 203 -12.47 -4.13 -42.09
CA PHE A 203 -11.61 -4.07 -40.91
C PHE A 203 -10.18 -4.60 -41.18
N LEU A 204 -9.96 -5.38 -42.23
CA LEU A 204 -8.63 -5.94 -42.52
C LEU A 204 -7.51 -4.90 -42.66
N PRO A 205 -7.72 -3.73 -43.33
CA PRO A 205 -6.71 -2.69 -43.43
C PRO A 205 -6.33 -2.07 -42.08
N LEU A 206 -7.16 -2.20 -41.06
CA LEU A 206 -6.93 -1.69 -39.70
C LEU A 206 -6.06 -2.62 -38.86
N VAL A 207 -5.80 -3.84 -39.34
CA VAL A 207 -5.08 -4.88 -38.60
C VAL A 207 -3.57 -4.69 -38.80
N ASP A 208 -2.84 -4.58 -37.69
CA ASP A 208 -1.38 -4.47 -37.70
C ASP A 208 -0.75 -5.79 -38.18
N SER A 209 0.24 -5.72 -39.06
CA SER A 209 0.94 -6.88 -39.65
C SER A 209 1.61 -7.83 -38.64
N ARG A 210 1.82 -7.36 -37.42
CA ARG A 210 2.39 -8.19 -36.33
C ARG A 210 1.39 -9.14 -35.67
N ILE A 211 0.09 -9.06 -36.03
CA ILE A 211 -0.94 -9.94 -35.49
C ILE A 211 -0.78 -11.32 -36.16
N LYS A 212 -0.71 -12.36 -35.31
CA LYS A 212 -0.41 -13.73 -35.75
C LYS A 212 -1.63 -14.47 -36.32
N ALA A 213 -2.85 -13.98 -36.03
CA ALA A 213 -4.09 -14.60 -36.51
C ALA A 213 -4.19 -14.46 -38.03
N THR A 214 -4.76 -15.47 -38.68
CA THR A 214 -5.00 -15.46 -40.14
C THR A 214 -6.10 -14.49 -40.53
N LYS A 215 -6.12 -14.06 -41.79
CA LYS A 215 -7.20 -13.20 -42.29
C LYS A 215 -8.57 -13.82 -42.09
N GLU A 216 -8.69 -15.11 -42.31
CA GLU A 216 -9.95 -15.88 -42.15
C GLU A 216 -10.41 -15.88 -40.68
N GLU A 217 -9.50 -16.05 -39.73
CA GLU A 217 -9.81 -15.99 -38.29
C GLU A 217 -10.29 -14.60 -37.90
N ILE A 218 -9.64 -13.54 -38.40
CA ILE A 218 -10.03 -12.15 -38.14
C ILE A 218 -11.42 -11.88 -38.71
N LEU A 219 -11.67 -12.26 -39.97
CA LEU A 219 -12.98 -12.08 -40.61
C LEU A 219 -14.08 -12.83 -39.85
N LYS A 220 -13.84 -14.09 -39.43
CA LYS A 220 -14.77 -14.87 -38.63
C LYS A 220 -15.06 -14.18 -37.27
N SER A 221 -14.05 -13.63 -36.63
CA SER A 221 -14.18 -12.97 -35.31
C SER A 221 -15.00 -11.68 -35.34
N LEU A 222 -15.18 -11.07 -36.51
CA LEU A 222 -15.90 -9.83 -36.73
C LEU A 222 -17.34 -10.03 -37.27
N LYS A 223 -17.76 -11.25 -37.51
CA LYS A 223 -19.16 -11.58 -37.85
C LYS A 223 -20.00 -11.59 -36.58
N GLY A 224 -20.89 -10.61 -36.45
CA GLY A 224 -21.77 -10.42 -35.29
C GLY A 224 -23.18 -10.06 -35.68
N ASN A 225 -24.05 -9.89 -34.67
CA ASN A 225 -25.49 -9.58 -34.84
C ASN A 225 -25.82 -8.08 -34.74
N TRP A 226 -24.83 -7.24 -34.45
CA TRP A 226 -24.88 -5.77 -34.48
C TRP A 226 -26.06 -5.12 -33.76
N ARG A 227 -26.46 -5.66 -32.60
CA ARG A 227 -27.59 -5.17 -31.80
C ARG A 227 -27.37 -3.74 -31.34
N SER A 228 -28.36 -2.88 -31.56
CA SER A 228 -28.28 -1.42 -31.36
C SER A 228 -27.98 -1.04 -29.91
N GLU A 229 -28.57 -1.74 -28.92
CA GLU A 229 -28.33 -1.51 -27.50
C GLU A 229 -26.87 -1.82 -27.11
N HIS A 230 -26.26 -2.83 -27.69
CA HIS A 230 -24.86 -3.16 -27.39
C HIS A 230 -23.87 -2.27 -28.13
N LEU A 231 -24.23 -1.78 -29.33
CA LEU A 231 -23.47 -0.74 -30.02
C LEU A 231 -23.48 0.57 -29.23
N PHE A 232 -24.64 0.95 -28.70
CA PHE A 232 -24.75 2.11 -27.83
C PHE A 232 -23.87 1.99 -26.59
N LEU A 233 -23.92 0.84 -25.88
CA LEU A 233 -23.06 0.57 -24.71
C LEU A 233 -21.57 0.59 -25.07
N LEU A 234 -21.19 0.01 -26.20
CA LEU A 234 -19.81 0.03 -26.69
C LEU A 234 -19.31 1.47 -26.90
N LYS A 235 -20.10 2.33 -27.55
CA LYS A 235 -19.80 3.75 -27.78
C LYS A 235 -19.64 4.50 -26.44
N GLN A 236 -20.57 4.31 -25.50
CA GLN A 236 -20.50 4.92 -24.17
C GLN A 236 -19.21 4.51 -23.43
N CYS A 237 -18.93 3.20 -23.36
CA CYS A 237 -17.74 2.68 -22.69
C CYS A 237 -16.44 3.15 -23.34
N TYR A 238 -16.41 3.26 -24.67
CA TYR A 238 -15.27 3.76 -25.40
C TYR A 238 -14.98 5.24 -25.09
N ASN A 239 -16.01 6.09 -25.08
CA ASN A 239 -15.88 7.51 -24.75
C ASN A 239 -15.39 7.70 -23.30
N LEU A 240 -15.95 6.95 -22.35
CA LEU A 240 -15.49 6.96 -20.95
C LEU A 240 -14.05 6.46 -20.81
N TYR A 241 -13.67 5.44 -21.56
CA TYR A 241 -12.28 4.98 -21.59
C TYR A 241 -11.32 6.10 -22.09
N GLN A 242 -11.68 6.81 -23.19
CA GLN A 242 -10.88 7.92 -23.72
C GLN A 242 -10.77 9.06 -22.68
N HIS A 243 -11.88 9.41 -22.05
CA HIS A 243 -11.88 10.40 -20.99
C HIS A 243 -10.95 10.02 -19.83
N MET A 244 -11.00 8.75 -19.37
CA MET A 244 -10.10 8.27 -18.33
C MET A 244 -8.62 8.37 -18.75
N GLN A 245 -8.28 8.12 -20.02
CA GLN A 245 -6.91 8.29 -20.50
C GLN A 245 -6.43 9.75 -20.42
N THR A 246 -7.31 10.71 -20.73
CA THR A 246 -7.03 12.15 -20.56
C THR A 246 -6.83 12.50 -19.09
N GLN A 247 -7.70 12.02 -18.19
CA GLN A 247 -7.56 12.28 -16.75
C GLN A 247 -6.28 11.66 -16.15
N ILE A 248 -5.89 10.47 -16.61
CA ILE A 248 -4.62 9.86 -16.22
C ILE A 248 -3.45 10.75 -16.65
N GLU A 249 -3.48 11.29 -17.86
CA GLU A 249 -2.43 12.19 -18.37
C GLU A 249 -2.31 13.47 -17.53
N LEU A 250 -3.43 14.12 -17.23
CA LEU A 250 -3.45 15.32 -16.39
C LEU A 250 -2.92 15.02 -14.97
N CYS A 251 -3.29 13.86 -14.41
CA CYS A 251 -2.78 13.42 -13.12
C CYS A 251 -1.26 13.16 -13.18
N GLU A 252 -0.76 12.55 -14.25
CA GLU A 252 0.67 12.32 -14.48
C GLU A 252 1.47 13.61 -14.54
N GLN A 253 0.94 14.66 -15.19
CA GLN A 253 1.56 15.99 -15.22
C GLN A 253 1.70 16.60 -13.80
N GLN A 254 0.70 16.43 -12.94
CA GLN A 254 0.79 16.90 -11.55
C GLN A 254 1.81 16.06 -10.74
N ILE A 255 1.84 14.74 -10.94
CA ILE A 255 2.85 13.87 -10.31
C ILE A 255 4.26 14.33 -10.72
N GLU A 256 4.47 14.59 -11.99
CA GLU A 256 5.77 15.05 -12.52
C GLU A 256 6.22 16.36 -11.88
N LYS A 257 5.33 17.36 -11.75
CA LYS A 257 5.62 18.63 -11.06
C LYS A 257 6.08 18.41 -9.60
N VAL A 258 5.40 17.51 -8.87
CA VAL A 258 5.80 17.18 -7.49
C VAL A 258 7.17 16.54 -7.48
N LEU A 259 7.45 15.57 -8.37
CA LEU A 259 8.76 14.93 -8.46
C LEU A 259 9.86 15.93 -8.81
N GLN A 260 9.60 16.89 -9.71
CA GLN A 260 10.51 17.99 -10.02
C GLN A 260 10.87 18.79 -8.76
N SER A 261 9.87 19.17 -7.96
CA SER A 261 10.10 19.92 -6.72
C SER A 261 10.86 19.14 -5.63
N MET A 262 10.96 17.82 -5.78
CA MET A 262 11.69 16.93 -4.87
C MET A 262 13.09 16.59 -5.38
N THR A 263 13.40 16.92 -6.62
CA THR A 263 14.68 16.61 -7.26
C THR A 263 15.69 17.69 -6.88
N PRO A 264 16.91 17.33 -6.42
CA PRO A 264 17.99 18.29 -6.23
C PRO A 264 18.35 19.01 -7.53
N ASP A 265 18.75 20.29 -7.44
CA ASP A 265 19.14 21.11 -8.60
C ASP A 265 20.46 20.67 -9.26
N GLU A 266 21.20 19.77 -8.63
CA GLU A 266 22.45 19.24 -9.18
C GLU A 266 22.19 18.33 -10.39
N ASP A 267 22.92 18.58 -11.47
CA ASP A 267 22.92 17.80 -12.71
C ASP A 267 23.61 16.43 -12.49
N ILE A 268 22.88 15.48 -11.93
CA ILE A 268 23.31 14.09 -11.97
C ILE A 268 23.11 13.62 -13.41
N ALA A 269 24.21 13.46 -14.15
CA ALA A 269 24.22 13.10 -15.57
C ALA A 269 23.16 12.02 -15.91
N SER A 270 22.28 12.33 -16.83
CA SER A 270 21.22 11.43 -17.29
C SER A 270 21.82 10.24 -18.03
N GLN A 271 22.05 9.13 -17.35
CA GLN A 271 22.50 7.84 -17.93
C GLN A 271 21.33 6.90 -18.23
N SER A 272 20.10 7.41 -18.24
CA SER A 272 18.93 6.57 -18.42
C SER A 272 18.78 6.13 -19.87
N THR A 273 19.14 4.90 -20.18
CA THR A 273 18.65 4.22 -21.37
C THR A 273 17.14 4.07 -21.27
N ARG A 274 16.43 4.82 -22.10
CA ARG A 274 14.96 4.84 -22.18
C ARG A 274 14.46 3.42 -22.50
N ARG A 275 13.97 2.68 -21.51
CA ARG A 275 13.36 1.36 -21.71
C ARG A 275 12.09 1.51 -22.54
N LYS A 276 11.80 0.52 -23.38
CA LYS A 276 10.54 0.49 -24.14
C LYS A 276 9.36 0.55 -23.17
N ARG A 277 8.56 1.61 -23.30
CA ARG A 277 7.46 1.92 -22.40
C ARG A 277 6.38 0.83 -22.43
N SER A 278 5.99 0.32 -21.27
CA SER A 278 4.82 -0.55 -21.14
C SER A 278 3.54 0.28 -21.01
N LYS A 279 2.39 -0.35 -21.32
CA LYS A 279 1.07 0.29 -21.43
C LYS A 279 0.66 1.16 -20.23
N ASN A 280 1.01 0.74 -19.01
CA ASN A 280 0.59 1.39 -17.77
C ASN A 280 1.69 2.26 -17.12
N GLN A 281 2.82 2.42 -17.79
CA GLN A 281 3.89 3.30 -17.29
C GLN A 281 3.52 4.77 -17.50
N PRO A 282 3.91 5.66 -16.55
CA PRO A 282 3.74 7.10 -16.70
C PRO A 282 4.35 7.62 -18.00
N ARG A 283 3.82 8.74 -18.53
CA ARG A 283 4.27 9.32 -19.80
C ARG A 283 5.57 10.11 -19.68
N PHE A 284 6.03 10.40 -18.47
CA PHE A 284 7.31 11.05 -18.16
C PHE A 284 8.40 10.02 -17.77
N ASN A 285 9.66 10.45 -17.66
CA ASN A 285 10.80 9.59 -17.32
C ASN A 285 10.88 9.36 -15.81
N THR A 286 10.04 8.47 -15.30
CA THR A 286 9.95 8.15 -13.87
C THR A 286 11.28 7.63 -13.29
N THR A 287 12.06 6.84 -14.07
CA THR A 287 13.35 6.28 -13.62
C THR A 287 14.36 7.38 -13.33
N ASP A 288 14.42 8.42 -14.15
CA ASP A 288 15.34 9.54 -13.95
C ASP A 288 15.02 10.29 -12.65
N TYR A 289 13.76 10.66 -12.44
CA TYR A 289 13.33 11.30 -11.20
C TYR A 289 13.64 10.45 -9.96
N LEU A 290 13.31 9.15 -10.01
CA LEU A 290 13.57 8.24 -8.90
C LEU A 290 15.06 8.13 -8.57
N ARG A 291 15.91 8.07 -9.60
CA ARG A 291 17.37 8.02 -9.45
C ARG A 291 17.90 9.30 -8.82
N ARG A 292 17.47 10.46 -9.28
CA ARG A 292 17.88 11.77 -8.72
C ARG A 292 17.42 11.93 -7.28
N ILE A 293 16.17 11.60 -6.96
CA ILE A 293 15.61 11.68 -5.61
C ILE A 293 16.30 10.71 -4.64
N HIS A 294 16.55 9.47 -5.06
CA HIS A 294 17.19 8.47 -4.20
C HIS A 294 18.72 8.48 -4.28
N THR A 295 19.33 9.16 -5.26
CA THR A 295 20.75 9.10 -5.62
C THR A 295 21.24 7.71 -6.08
N ILE A 296 20.31 6.78 -6.25
CA ILE A 296 20.52 5.40 -6.69
C ILE A 296 19.36 4.95 -7.58
N ASP A 297 19.61 3.97 -8.46
CA ASP A 297 18.55 3.42 -9.32
C ASP A 297 17.86 2.22 -8.66
N VAL A 298 16.73 2.45 -8.00
CA VAL A 298 15.93 1.40 -7.35
C VAL A 298 15.20 0.50 -8.35
N THR A 299 15.11 0.88 -9.64
CA THR A 299 14.48 0.05 -10.69
C THR A 299 15.38 -1.09 -11.15
N GLN A 300 16.66 -1.11 -10.74
CA GLN A 300 17.57 -2.23 -10.94
C GLN A 300 17.18 -3.45 -10.12
N ILE A 301 16.39 -3.29 -9.06
CA ILE A 301 15.91 -4.43 -8.25
C ILE A 301 15.02 -5.30 -9.12
N PHE A 302 15.33 -6.59 -9.22
CA PHE A 302 14.59 -7.54 -10.03
C PHE A 302 13.09 -7.51 -9.78
N GLY A 303 12.31 -7.25 -10.84
CA GLY A 303 10.86 -7.20 -10.81
C GLY A 303 10.25 -5.90 -10.30
N VAL A 304 11.03 -4.97 -9.80
CA VAL A 304 10.54 -3.62 -9.46
C VAL A 304 10.43 -2.81 -10.75
N SER A 305 9.19 -2.49 -11.13
CA SER A 305 8.92 -1.61 -12.28
C SER A 305 8.98 -0.13 -11.87
N GLU A 306 9.09 0.76 -12.85
CA GLU A 306 9.08 2.22 -12.62
C GLU A 306 7.86 2.67 -11.80
N ILE A 307 6.66 2.20 -12.19
CA ILE A 307 5.43 2.52 -11.45
C ILE A 307 5.43 1.91 -10.05
N GLY A 308 5.96 0.68 -9.90
CA GLY A 308 6.11 0.05 -8.59
C GLY A 308 7.07 0.81 -7.67
N ALA A 309 8.17 1.31 -8.21
CA ALA A 309 9.13 2.14 -7.48
C ALA A 309 8.52 3.50 -7.09
N LEU A 310 7.73 4.13 -7.98
CA LEU A 310 6.99 5.36 -7.69
C LEU A 310 5.93 5.13 -6.59
N GLU A 311 5.17 4.03 -6.65
CA GLU A 311 4.22 3.65 -5.59
C GLU A 311 4.93 3.43 -4.25
N ILE A 312 6.11 2.80 -4.24
CA ILE A 312 6.89 2.60 -3.01
C ILE A 312 7.36 3.95 -2.47
N LEU A 313 7.97 4.81 -3.28
CA LEU A 313 8.42 6.15 -2.89
C LEU A 313 7.26 6.96 -2.28
N SER A 314 6.10 6.99 -2.94
CA SER A 314 4.94 7.76 -2.47
C SER A 314 4.40 7.30 -1.11
N GLU A 315 4.64 6.05 -0.72
CA GLU A 315 4.21 5.50 0.56
C GLU A 315 5.29 5.58 1.65
N THR A 316 6.57 5.49 1.26
CA THR A 316 7.68 5.40 2.22
C THR A 316 8.42 6.71 2.42
N GLY A 317 8.35 7.61 1.43
CA GLY A 317 9.23 8.77 1.38
C GLY A 317 10.67 8.40 1.04
N THR A 318 11.56 9.38 1.20
CA THR A 318 12.99 9.27 0.89
C THR A 318 13.82 8.84 2.08
N ASP A 319 13.38 9.14 3.31
CA ASP A 319 14.07 8.79 4.54
C ASP A 319 13.50 7.51 5.17
N LEU A 320 14.25 6.42 5.04
CA LEU A 320 13.89 5.15 5.66
C LEU A 320 14.45 4.98 7.09
N SER A 321 15.15 5.97 7.65
CA SER A 321 15.67 5.91 9.03
C SER A 321 14.56 5.80 10.06
N LYS A 322 13.38 6.35 9.77
CA LYS A 322 12.19 6.35 10.62
C LYS A 322 11.77 4.95 11.09
N TRP A 323 12.10 3.90 10.35
CA TRP A 323 11.85 2.52 10.80
C TRP A 323 12.95 1.94 11.68
N GLY A 324 14.11 2.57 11.76
CA GLY A 324 15.26 2.13 12.56
C GLY A 324 15.91 0.81 12.09
N SER A 325 15.17 -0.10 11.44
CA SER A 325 15.73 -1.35 10.87
C SER A 325 14.87 -1.92 9.74
N GLU A 326 15.50 -2.74 8.89
CA GLU A 326 14.78 -3.47 7.84
C GLU A 326 13.71 -4.42 8.39
N LYS A 327 13.88 -4.95 9.61
CA LYS A 327 12.89 -5.81 10.27
C LYS A 327 11.61 -5.03 10.61
N ARG A 328 11.73 -3.81 11.13
CA ARG A 328 10.59 -2.93 11.41
C ARG A 328 9.91 -2.47 10.11
N PHE A 329 10.69 -2.13 9.08
CA PHE A 329 10.18 -1.77 7.76
C PHE A 329 9.32 -2.86 7.14
N VAL A 330 9.80 -4.11 7.06
CA VAL A 330 9.01 -5.23 6.50
C VAL A 330 7.82 -5.62 7.37
N SER A 331 7.87 -5.35 8.68
CA SER A 331 6.73 -5.52 9.59
C SER A 331 5.63 -4.48 9.29
N TRP A 332 6.02 -3.22 9.09
CA TRP A 332 5.10 -2.15 8.68
C TRP A 332 4.42 -2.48 7.34
N LEU A 333 5.15 -3.03 6.37
CA LEU A 333 4.62 -3.51 5.09
C LEU A 333 3.71 -4.76 5.22
N ASN A 334 3.56 -5.35 6.40
CA ASN A 334 2.87 -6.63 6.60
C ASN A 334 3.43 -7.77 5.69
N LEU A 335 4.77 -7.82 5.62
CA LEU A 335 5.51 -8.87 4.91
C LEU A 335 6.25 -9.81 5.86
N CYS A 336 5.95 -9.73 7.17
CA CYS A 336 6.43 -10.63 8.22
C CYS A 336 5.28 -11.40 8.84
N PRO A 337 5.47 -12.67 9.19
CA PRO A 337 4.49 -13.38 9.97
C PRO A 337 4.35 -12.78 11.39
N ASN A 338 3.12 -12.72 11.88
CA ASN A 338 2.81 -12.39 13.26
C ASN A 338 2.80 -13.70 14.06
N ASN A 339 3.94 -14.09 14.59
CA ASN A 339 4.08 -15.33 15.35
C ASN A 339 3.39 -15.20 16.70
N LYS A 340 2.47 -16.12 16.99
CA LYS A 340 1.88 -16.29 18.31
C LYS A 340 2.57 -17.48 18.98
N ILE A 341 3.24 -17.22 20.10
CA ILE A 341 3.96 -18.23 20.87
C ILE A 341 3.30 -18.33 22.26
N SER A 342 3.05 -19.52 22.74
CA SER A 342 2.60 -19.80 24.11
C SER A 342 3.34 -21.01 24.65
N GLY A 343 3.85 -20.93 25.87
CA GLY A 343 4.63 -22.00 26.50
C GLY A 343 5.85 -22.44 25.64
N GLY A 344 6.51 -21.51 24.93
CA GLY A 344 7.62 -21.82 24.03
C GLY A 344 7.23 -22.45 22.69
N LYS A 345 5.95 -22.81 22.48
CA LYS A 345 5.45 -23.43 21.23
C LYS A 345 4.84 -22.40 20.30
N LEU A 346 5.16 -22.51 19.00
CA LEU A 346 4.58 -21.66 17.94
C LEU A 346 3.14 -22.12 17.64
N ILE A 347 2.15 -21.33 18.09
CA ILE A 347 0.73 -21.62 17.86
C ILE A 347 0.30 -21.20 16.45
N SER A 348 0.77 -20.06 15.99
CA SER A 348 0.40 -19.52 14.68
C SER A 348 1.50 -18.64 14.10
N SER A 349 1.69 -18.73 12.77
CA SER A 349 2.67 -17.93 12.01
C SER A 349 2.01 -17.34 10.76
N GLN A 350 0.92 -16.57 10.95
CA GLN A 350 0.17 -15.96 9.86
C GLN A 350 0.46 -14.45 9.77
N LEU A 351 0.23 -13.87 8.59
CA LEU A 351 0.23 -12.42 8.44
C LEU A 351 -0.94 -11.80 9.21
N LEU A 352 -0.78 -10.55 9.61
CA LEU A 352 -1.90 -9.78 10.15
C LEU A 352 -3.03 -9.67 9.11
N LYS A 353 -4.28 -9.89 9.55
CA LYS A 353 -5.48 -9.70 8.72
C LYS A 353 -5.74 -8.20 8.52
N LYS A 354 -4.96 -7.55 7.68
CA LYS A 354 -5.16 -6.15 7.29
C LYS A 354 -4.94 -5.97 5.79
N LYS A 355 -5.61 -4.98 5.18
CA LYS A 355 -5.38 -4.62 3.78
C LYS A 355 -3.92 -4.18 3.59
N PRO A 356 -3.17 -4.71 2.61
CA PRO A 356 -1.83 -4.24 2.30
C PRO A 356 -1.85 -2.77 1.87
N ASN A 357 -0.86 -1.99 2.28
CA ASN A 357 -0.64 -0.65 1.71
C ASN A 357 -0.10 -0.76 0.27
N ALA A 358 -0.07 0.36 -0.47
CA ALA A 358 0.34 0.35 -1.88
C ALA A 358 1.80 -0.11 -2.05
N ALA A 359 2.72 0.29 -1.17
CA ALA A 359 4.11 -0.18 -1.20
C ALA A 359 4.21 -1.70 -0.99
N SER A 360 3.47 -2.26 -0.04
CA SER A 360 3.40 -3.72 0.16
C SER A 360 2.89 -4.43 -1.08
N GLN A 361 1.88 -3.84 -1.75
CA GLN A 361 1.33 -4.40 -2.97
C GLN A 361 2.34 -4.34 -4.13
N ALA A 362 3.06 -3.23 -4.28
CA ALA A 362 4.12 -3.09 -5.28
C ALA A 362 5.22 -4.16 -5.10
N PHE A 363 5.69 -4.39 -3.87
CA PHE A 363 6.64 -5.49 -3.60
C PHE A 363 6.08 -6.88 -3.88
N ARG A 364 4.80 -7.12 -3.63
CA ARG A 364 4.13 -8.40 -3.95
C ARG A 364 4.01 -8.61 -5.45
N MET A 365 3.71 -7.55 -6.22
CA MET A 365 3.69 -7.61 -7.68
C MET A 365 5.09 -7.88 -8.25
N ALA A 366 6.11 -7.19 -7.75
CA ALA A 366 7.51 -7.44 -8.09
C ALA A 366 7.94 -8.88 -7.75
N ALA A 367 7.50 -9.42 -6.62
CA ALA A 367 7.76 -10.80 -6.24
C ALA A 367 7.06 -11.81 -7.17
N ASN A 368 5.81 -11.54 -7.57
CA ASN A 368 5.07 -12.44 -8.45
C ASN A 368 5.70 -12.54 -9.85
N SER A 369 6.31 -11.45 -10.35
CA SER A 369 7.02 -11.47 -11.64
C SER A 369 8.27 -12.36 -11.61
N GLN A 370 8.80 -12.72 -10.42
CA GLN A 370 9.95 -13.63 -10.30
C GLN A 370 9.61 -15.10 -10.52
N LYS A 371 8.34 -15.46 -10.66
CA LYS A 371 7.89 -16.86 -10.86
C LYS A 371 8.65 -17.60 -11.98
N THR A 372 8.87 -16.92 -13.10
CA THR A 372 9.53 -17.46 -14.30
C THR A 372 10.93 -16.93 -14.53
N SER A 373 11.42 -16.02 -13.67
CA SER A 373 12.73 -15.39 -13.83
C SER A 373 13.88 -16.40 -13.63
N LYS A 374 14.94 -16.26 -14.47
CA LYS A 374 16.15 -17.09 -14.42
C LYS A 374 17.26 -16.51 -13.56
N ASN A 375 16.92 -15.79 -12.49
CA ASN A 375 17.85 -15.22 -11.53
C ASN A 375 17.70 -15.89 -10.15
N TRP A 376 18.57 -15.55 -9.20
CA TRP A 376 18.57 -16.14 -7.86
C TRP A 376 17.26 -15.88 -7.07
N LEU A 377 16.57 -14.76 -7.32
CA LEU A 377 15.26 -14.47 -6.70
C LEU A 377 14.16 -15.38 -7.29
N GLY A 378 14.24 -15.69 -8.58
CA GLY A 378 13.37 -16.68 -9.22
C GLY A 378 13.55 -18.08 -8.62
N ASP A 379 14.79 -18.50 -8.40
CA ASP A 379 15.09 -19.77 -7.71
C ASP A 379 14.59 -19.76 -6.27
N TYR A 380 14.77 -18.64 -5.56
CA TYR A 380 14.21 -18.46 -4.23
C TYR A 380 12.68 -18.56 -4.23
N PHE A 381 12.01 -17.89 -5.17
CA PHE A 381 10.55 -17.92 -5.31
C PHE A 381 10.04 -19.35 -5.53
N ARG A 382 10.62 -20.09 -6.49
CA ARG A 382 10.23 -21.48 -6.79
C ARG A 382 10.38 -22.39 -5.59
N ARG A 383 11.50 -22.27 -4.86
CA ARG A 383 11.76 -23.01 -3.62
C ARG A 383 10.72 -22.69 -2.52
N MET A 384 10.38 -21.41 -2.34
CA MET A 384 9.35 -21.03 -1.38
C MET A 384 7.97 -21.53 -1.79
N ARG A 385 7.69 -21.59 -3.10
CA ARG A 385 6.44 -22.16 -3.63
C ARG A 385 6.31 -23.64 -3.32
N SER A 386 7.37 -24.42 -3.48
CA SER A 386 7.37 -25.84 -3.13
C SER A 386 7.16 -26.06 -1.62
N LYS A 387 7.64 -25.13 -0.77
CA LYS A 387 7.50 -25.23 0.69
C LYS A 387 6.09 -24.88 1.22
N GLY A 388 5.43 -23.86 0.66
CA GLY A 388 4.20 -23.31 1.25
C GLY A 388 3.21 -22.74 0.23
N GLY A 389 3.35 -23.08 -1.05
CA GLY A 389 2.45 -22.64 -2.11
C GLY A 389 2.70 -21.21 -2.61
N GLN A 390 1.87 -20.81 -3.58
CA GLN A 390 2.03 -19.53 -4.31
C GLN A 390 1.96 -18.31 -3.40
N LYS A 391 0.98 -18.25 -2.51
CA LYS A 391 0.79 -17.09 -1.58
C LYS A 391 1.98 -16.91 -0.66
N TYR A 392 2.51 -18.02 -0.13
CA TYR A 392 3.70 -18.01 0.73
C TYR A 392 4.94 -17.51 -0.04
N ALA A 393 5.17 -18.01 -1.25
CA ALA A 393 6.29 -17.61 -2.09
C ALA A 393 6.27 -16.11 -2.41
N ILE A 394 5.10 -15.56 -2.77
CA ILE A 394 4.93 -14.11 -3.04
C ILE A 394 5.36 -13.29 -1.82
N VAL A 395 4.86 -13.61 -0.63
CA VAL A 395 5.17 -12.85 0.58
C VAL A 395 6.62 -12.97 0.99
N ALA A 396 7.18 -14.18 0.95
CA ALA A 396 8.57 -14.44 1.30
C ALA A 396 9.54 -13.70 0.35
N THR A 397 9.25 -13.69 -0.96
CA THR A 397 10.05 -12.98 -1.96
C THR A 397 9.86 -11.46 -1.85
N ALA A 398 8.63 -10.98 -1.65
CA ALA A 398 8.34 -9.55 -1.41
C ALA A 398 9.10 -9.02 -0.20
N ARG A 399 9.19 -9.81 0.88
CA ARG A 399 10.00 -9.47 2.06
C ARG A 399 11.48 -9.28 1.70
N LYS A 400 12.05 -10.19 0.88
CA LYS A 400 13.45 -10.04 0.44
C LYS A 400 13.67 -8.78 -0.40
N LEU A 401 12.75 -8.53 -1.35
CA LEU A 401 12.80 -7.32 -2.18
C LEU A 401 12.71 -6.04 -1.33
N ALA A 402 11.82 -6.00 -0.34
CA ALA A 402 11.69 -4.87 0.58
C ALA A 402 12.94 -4.64 1.44
N ILE A 403 13.62 -5.70 1.87
CA ILE A 403 14.90 -5.60 2.59
C ILE A 403 15.99 -5.04 1.69
N ILE A 404 16.06 -5.49 0.42
CA ILE A 404 17.03 -4.97 -0.56
C ILE A 404 16.75 -3.48 -0.79
N TYR A 405 15.50 -3.10 -1.07
CA TYR A 405 15.11 -1.70 -1.25
C TYR A 405 15.48 -0.84 -0.02
N TYR A 406 15.15 -1.31 1.19
CA TYR A 406 15.50 -0.61 2.42
C TYR A 406 16.99 -0.34 2.52
N LYS A 407 17.83 -1.36 2.30
CA LYS A 407 19.29 -1.22 2.36
C LYS A 407 19.82 -0.28 1.30
N MET A 408 19.36 -0.41 0.07
CA MET A 408 19.76 0.49 -1.02
C MET A 408 19.45 1.95 -0.67
N VAL A 409 18.21 2.27 -0.33
CA VAL A 409 17.80 3.66 -0.07
C VAL A 409 18.42 4.21 1.21
N ARG A 410 18.48 3.39 2.28
CA ARG A 410 19.02 3.81 3.58
C ARG A 410 20.52 4.06 3.57
N TYR A 411 21.27 3.19 2.90
CA TYR A 411 22.74 3.22 2.89
C TYR A 411 23.33 3.72 1.57
N LYS A 412 22.47 4.17 0.64
CA LYS A 412 22.89 4.69 -0.67
C LYS A 412 23.75 3.70 -1.47
N GLN A 413 23.44 2.41 -1.36
CA GLN A 413 24.18 1.33 -2.00
C GLN A 413 23.46 0.90 -3.29
N SER A 414 24.20 0.80 -4.39
CA SER A 414 23.66 0.27 -5.64
C SER A 414 23.28 -1.20 -5.50
N PHE A 415 22.31 -1.64 -6.30
CA PHE A 415 21.91 -3.04 -6.34
C PHE A 415 23.03 -3.89 -6.94
N THR A 416 23.52 -4.85 -6.15
CA THR A 416 24.45 -5.87 -6.63
C THR A 416 23.71 -7.21 -6.71
N PRO A 417 23.45 -7.73 -7.91
CA PRO A 417 22.79 -9.02 -8.06
C PRO A 417 23.70 -10.13 -7.54
N PHE A 418 23.13 -11.04 -6.77
CA PHE A 418 23.82 -12.28 -6.41
C PHE A 418 24.01 -13.13 -7.66
N ASP A 419 25.20 -13.73 -7.81
CA ASP A 419 25.44 -14.75 -8.81
C ASP A 419 24.56 -15.97 -8.55
N ILE A 420 23.89 -16.49 -9.59
CA ILE A 420 22.89 -17.55 -9.45
C ILE A 420 23.54 -18.89 -9.08
N ASP A 421 24.76 -19.17 -9.58
CA ASP A 421 25.42 -20.45 -9.35
C ASP A 421 26.04 -20.49 -7.95
N GLN A 422 26.62 -19.38 -7.50
CA GLN A 422 27.04 -19.21 -6.09
C GLN A 422 25.84 -19.34 -5.13
N TYR A 423 24.67 -18.78 -5.50
CA TYR A 423 23.46 -18.93 -4.70
C TYR A 423 22.98 -20.38 -4.62
N ARG A 424 23.01 -21.12 -5.74
CA ARG A 424 22.63 -22.53 -5.81
C ARG A 424 23.57 -23.39 -5.00
N GLU A 425 24.88 -23.18 -5.13
CA GLU A 425 25.89 -23.93 -4.39
C GLU A 425 25.80 -23.69 -2.88
N LYS A 426 25.65 -22.45 -2.45
CA LYS A 426 25.41 -22.12 -1.04
C LYS A 426 24.18 -22.84 -0.48
N TYR A 427 23.11 -22.94 -1.28
CA TYR A 427 21.90 -23.66 -0.85
C TYR A 427 22.12 -25.16 -0.81
N ARG A 428 22.83 -25.73 -1.79
CA ARG A 428 23.18 -27.16 -1.85
C ARG A 428 23.96 -27.56 -0.61
N LEU A 429 25.02 -26.83 -0.27
CA LEU A 429 25.83 -27.06 0.93
C LEU A 429 25.01 -26.97 2.23
N ALA A 430 24.14 -25.97 2.35
CA ALA A 430 23.25 -25.86 3.50
C ALA A 430 22.28 -27.03 3.63
N LYS A 431 21.78 -27.56 2.48
CA LYS A 431 20.89 -28.73 2.48
C LYS A 431 21.62 -30.01 2.84
N ILE A 432 22.87 -30.19 2.38
CA ILE A 432 23.72 -31.32 2.75
C ILE A 432 23.93 -31.33 4.27
N LYS A 433 24.39 -30.22 4.86
CA LYS A 433 24.57 -30.10 6.31
C LYS A 433 23.29 -30.40 7.12
N TYR A 434 22.14 -29.97 6.61
CA TYR A 434 20.86 -30.27 7.24
C TYR A 434 20.52 -31.78 7.23
N LEU A 435 20.74 -32.43 6.07
CA LEU A 435 20.50 -33.86 5.90
C LEU A 435 21.46 -34.72 6.75
N GLU A 436 22.73 -34.36 6.81
CA GLU A 436 23.75 -35.00 7.65
C GLU A 436 23.36 -34.91 9.13
N LYS A 437 22.90 -33.74 9.59
CA LYS A 437 22.42 -33.54 10.97
C LYS A 437 21.17 -34.41 11.26
N ALA A 438 20.22 -34.43 10.31
CA ALA A 438 19.01 -35.25 10.45
C ALA A 438 19.34 -36.75 10.50
N LEU A 439 20.28 -37.21 9.65
CA LEU A 439 20.76 -38.61 9.63
C LEU A 439 21.40 -39.00 10.99
N LYS A 440 22.29 -38.14 11.49
CA LYS A 440 22.90 -38.37 12.82
C LYS A 440 21.88 -38.46 13.94
N GLN A 441 20.83 -37.63 13.91
CA GLN A 441 19.74 -37.68 14.91
C GLN A 441 18.94 -39.01 14.86
N LEU A 442 18.69 -39.54 13.64
CA LEU A 442 18.03 -40.83 13.46
C LEU A 442 18.92 -42.00 13.90
N GLN A 443 20.23 -41.95 13.63
CA GLN A 443 21.19 -42.99 14.07
C GLN A 443 21.41 -43.05 15.59
N VAL A 444 21.21 -41.90 16.30
CA VAL A 444 21.28 -41.86 17.78
C VAL A 444 19.97 -42.31 18.44
N ALA A 445 18.87 -42.29 17.66
CA ALA A 445 17.54 -42.70 18.18
C ALA A 445 17.21 -44.18 17.85
N ALA A 446 18.07 -44.86 17.08
CA ALA A 446 18.04 -46.32 16.82
C ALA A 446 19.01 -47.05 17.74
#